data_d2184c3539caebbd128565a7b72b3596
#
_entry.id   d2184c3539caebbd128565a7b72b3596
#
_cell.length_a   1.000
_cell.length_b   1.000
_cell.length_c   1.000
_cell.angle_alpha   90.00
_cell.angle_beta   90.00
_cell.angle_gamma   90.00
#
_symmetry.space_group_name_H-M   'P 1'
#
loop_
_entity.id
_entity.type
_entity.pdbx_description
1 polymer ?
#
loop_
_entity_poly.entity_id
_entity_poly.type
_entity_poly.pdbx_seq_one_letter_code
_entity_poly.pdbx_strand_id
1 'polypeptide(L)'
;MTAHEPITVGPEDLAELLRPLFDQALFGFDVDGVLAPLVGHASDARLTDGVHTSLARLAERTAVAILSGRSLGDLERLFAFPAGVHVIGSHGLELRGDDGVTLGADEQYTFDQLEVLGRKTVEAAGEGAWLEYKPASVVVHTRAADPSLATPATEAVSRLAALIDGAQVKPGHHVVELLARSASKGESLLALAHRLDRSPLVFFGDDVTDEDAFELMSEDDISVRVGDGSTVARYRLGGPDDVAALLEQLT
;
A
#
# COMPACT_ATOMS: atom_id res chain seq x y z
N MET A 1 1.00 19.73 -15.24
CA MET A 1 2.40 19.36 -15.03
C MET A 1 2.86 18.60 -16.26
N THR A 2 3.98 18.97 -16.88
CA THR A 2 4.59 18.21 -17.98
C THR A 2 5.07 16.88 -17.42
N ALA A 3 4.58 15.78 -17.96
CA ALA A 3 5.06 14.42 -17.61
C ALA A 3 6.58 14.40 -17.85
N HIS A 4 7.33 14.27 -16.78
CA HIS A 4 8.77 14.09 -16.87
C HIS A 4 9.01 12.59 -17.07
N GLU A 5 9.80 12.20 -18.07
CA GLU A 5 10.21 10.80 -18.17
C GLU A 5 11.14 10.47 -16.97
N PRO A 6 10.89 9.38 -16.24
CA PRO A 6 11.73 9.00 -15.10
C PRO A 6 13.14 8.64 -15.58
N ILE A 7 14.13 8.94 -14.75
CA ILE A 7 15.51 8.55 -15.00
C ILE A 7 15.65 7.05 -14.70
N THR A 8 15.82 6.22 -15.71
CA THR A 8 16.12 4.80 -15.51
C THR A 8 17.53 4.64 -14.97
N VAL A 9 17.67 3.97 -13.82
CA VAL A 9 18.96 3.77 -13.12
C VAL A 9 19.17 2.30 -12.81
N GLY A 10 20.43 1.88 -12.74
CA GLY A 10 20.79 0.57 -12.22
C GLY A 10 20.86 0.55 -10.68
N PRO A 11 20.83 -0.66 -10.07
CA PRO A 11 20.95 -0.81 -8.62
C PRO A 11 22.20 -0.16 -8.01
N GLU A 12 23.35 -0.27 -8.70
CA GLU A 12 24.63 0.30 -8.23
C GLU A 12 24.60 1.83 -8.21
N ASP A 13 24.16 2.46 -9.31
CA ASP A 13 24.09 3.92 -9.44
C ASP A 13 23.12 4.52 -8.42
N LEU A 14 21.98 3.84 -8.21
CA LEU A 14 21.01 4.28 -7.21
C LEU A 14 21.55 4.09 -5.79
N ALA A 15 22.29 3.01 -5.51
CA ALA A 15 22.93 2.80 -4.21
C ALA A 15 23.93 3.90 -3.88
N GLU A 16 24.74 4.36 -4.87
CA GLU A 16 25.66 5.49 -4.68
C GLU A 16 24.93 6.78 -4.31
N LEU A 17 23.78 7.04 -4.94
CA LEU A 17 22.93 8.19 -4.64
C LEU A 17 22.33 8.13 -3.23
N LEU A 18 21.93 6.93 -2.76
CA LEU A 18 21.17 6.75 -1.53
C LEU A 18 22.05 6.64 -0.26
N ARG A 19 23.27 6.08 -0.36
CA ARG A 19 24.15 5.90 0.80
C ARG A 19 24.40 7.16 1.63
N PRO A 20 24.59 8.37 1.04
CA PRO A 20 24.79 9.60 1.80
C PRO A 20 23.58 10.01 2.66
N LEU A 21 22.40 9.44 2.42
CA LEU A 21 21.15 9.83 3.08
C LEU A 21 20.84 9.00 4.33
N PHE A 22 21.60 7.94 4.64
CA PHE A 22 21.27 6.97 5.68
C PHE A 22 21.03 7.58 7.06
N ASP A 23 21.80 8.58 7.46
CA ASP A 23 21.70 9.15 8.80
C ASP A 23 20.39 9.93 9.03
N GLN A 24 19.71 10.33 7.97
CA GLN A 24 18.59 11.25 8.06
C GLN A 24 17.32 10.79 7.31
N ALA A 25 17.44 9.96 6.27
CA ALA A 25 16.31 9.56 5.44
C ALA A 25 15.40 8.51 6.11
N LEU A 26 14.16 8.43 5.60
CA LEU A 26 13.27 7.30 5.78
C LEU A 26 13.14 6.57 4.44
N PHE A 27 13.47 5.29 4.43
CA PHE A 27 13.33 4.40 3.26
C PHE A 27 12.02 3.63 3.34
N GLY A 28 11.09 3.93 2.44
CA GLY A 28 9.80 3.26 2.31
C GLY A 28 9.77 2.31 1.11
N PHE A 29 9.17 1.14 1.28
CA PHE A 29 9.01 0.16 0.21
C PHE A 29 7.59 -0.38 0.20
N ASP A 30 6.95 -0.46 -0.98
CA ASP A 30 5.81 -1.35 -1.15
C ASP A 30 6.27 -2.81 -1.16
N VAL A 31 5.33 -3.74 -1.15
CA VAL A 31 5.61 -5.19 -1.09
C VAL A 31 5.40 -5.84 -2.43
N ASP A 32 4.16 -5.86 -2.91
CA ASP A 32 3.79 -6.57 -4.13
C ASP A 32 4.25 -5.78 -5.37
N GLY A 33 5.06 -6.38 -6.21
CA GLY A 33 5.68 -5.70 -7.35
C GLY A 33 7.00 -4.96 -7.04
N VAL A 34 7.34 -4.79 -5.75
CA VAL A 34 8.58 -4.10 -5.28
C VAL A 34 9.52 -5.05 -4.55
N LEU A 35 9.13 -5.58 -3.39
CA LEU A 35 9.94 -6.52 -2.59
C LEU A 35 9.61 -7.98 -2.90
N ALA A 36 8.46 -8.23 -3.50
CA ALA A 36 7.96 -9.53 -3.91
C ALA A 36 7.43 -9.44 -5.34
N PRO A 37 7.70 -10.43 -6.21
CA PRO A 37 7.09 -10.49 -7.53
C PRO A 37 5.56 -10.57 -7.45
N LEU A 38 4.86 -9.98 -8.43
CA LEU A 38 3.41 -10.11 -8.57
C LEU A 38 3.03 -11.57 -8.85
N VAL A 39 2.05 -12.09 -8.13
CA VAL A 39 1.59 -13.48 -8.22
C VAL A 39 0.08 -13.57 -8.44
N GLY A 40 -0.39 -14.71 -8.98
CA GLY A 40 -1.82 -14.89 -9.25
C GLY A 40 -2.71 -15.00 -8.01
N HIS A 41 -2.16 -15.46 -6.88
CA HIS A 41 -2.86 -15.55 -5.60
C HIS A 41 -2.05 -14.87 -4.51
N ALA A 42 -2.70 -13.99 -3.74
CA ALA A 42 -2.04 -13.21 -2.69
C ALA A 42 -1.30 -14.05 -1.63
N SER A 43 -1.78 -15.28 -1.36
CA SER A 43 -1.15 -16.24 -0.43
C SER A 43 0.18 -16.81 -0.93
N ASP A 44 0.44 -16.73 -2.24
CA ASP A 44 1.62 -17.31 -2.87
C ASP A 44 2.80 -16.31 -2.92
N ALA A 45 2.56 -15.05 -2.55
CA ALA A 45 3.58 -14.02 -2.53
C ALA A 45 4.74 -14.41 -1.59
N ARG A 46 5.94 -14.19 -2.07
CA ARG A 46 7.20 -14.40 -1.33
C ARG A 46 8.13 -13.26 -1.64
N LEU A 47 8.88 -12.80 -0.64
CA LEU A 47 9.94 -11.83 -0.88
C LEU A 47 10.97 -12.40 -1.85
N THR A 48 11.53 -11.56 -2.69
CA THR A 48 12.71 -11.90 -3.51
C THR A 48 13.85 -12.34 -2.58
N ASP A 49 14.65 -13.31 -3.04
CA ASP A 49 15.73 -13.88 -2.25
C ASP A 49 16.69 -12.79 -1.73
N GLY A 50 17.09 -12.89 -0.46
CA GLY A 50 17.98 -11.93 0.20
C GLY A 50 17.30 -10.69 0.78
N VAL A 51 16.12 -10.30 0.29
CA VAL A 51 15.42 -9.06 0.72
C VAL A 51 15.23 -9.00 2.24
N HIS A 52 14.75 -10.07 2.87
CA HIS A 52 14.52 -10.09 4.31
C HIS A 52 15.81 -9.79 5.11
N THR A 53 16.92 -10.39 4.72
CA THR A 53 18.22 -10.18 5.38
C THR A 53 18.76 -8.77 5.14
N SER A 54 18.63 -8.27 3.92
CA SER A 54 19.06 -6.91 3.57
C SER A 54 18.22 -5.85 4.27
N LEU A 55 16.89 -6.02 4.39
CA LEU A 55 16.05 -5.12 5.18
C LEU A 55 16.45 -5.08 6.65
N ALA A 56 16.80 -6.23 7.26
CA ALA A 56 17.28 -6.27 8.63
C ALA A 56 18.57 -5.45 8.82
N ARG A 57 19.54 -5.62 7.93
CA ARG A 57 20.81 -4.87 7.95
C ARG A 57 20.62 -3.38 7.64
N LEU A 58 19.74 -3.05 6.69
CA LEU A 58 19.44 -1.66 6.36
C LEU A 58 18.80 -0.94 7.56
N ALA A 59 17.89 -1.62 8.28
CA ALA A 59 17.24 -1.08 9.47
C ALA A 59 18.20 -0.83 10.67
N GLU A 60 19.40 -1.42 10.67
CA GLU A 60 20.45 -1.11 11.65
C GLU A 60 21.15 0.24 11.34
N ARG A 61 20.99 0.76 10.11
CA ARG A 61 21.72 1.94 9.62
C ARG A 61 20.84 3.15 9.35
N THR A 62 19.56 2.93 9.07
CA THR A 62 18.60 3.97 8.73
C THR A 62 17.19 3.56 9.12
N ALA A 63 16.24 4.50 9.07
CA ALA A 63 14.83 4.19 9.26
C ALA A 63 14.26 3.51 8.00
N VAL A 64 13.58 2.37 8.17
CA VAL A 64 12.98 1.59 7.10
C VAL A 64 11.51 1.36 7.38
N ALA A 65 10.66 1.56 6.38
CA ALA A 65 9.22 1.33 6.44
C ALA A 65 8.76 0.45 5.27
N ILE A 66 7.84 -0.45 5.56
CA ILE A 66 7.06 -1.21 4.57
C ILE A 66 5.66 -0.63 4.55
N LEU A 67 5.13 -0.33 3.36
CA LEU A 67 3.78 0.19 3.16
C LEU A 67 3.04 -0.71 2.16
N SER A 68 1.91 -1.28 2.55
CA SER A 68 1.18 -2.22 1.69
C SER A 68 -0.33 -2.06 1.79
N GLY A 69 -1.04 -2.43 0.73
CA GLY A 69 -2.49 -2.61 0.75
C GLY A 69 -2.95 -3.84 1.53
N ARG A 70 -2.04 -4.78 1.82
CA ARG A 70 -2.32 -5.96 2.65
C ARG A 70 -2.58 -5.56 4.09
N SER A 71 -3.42 -6.34 4.79
CA SER A 71 -3.57 -6.17 6.24
C SER A 71 -2.26 -6.44 6.98
N LEU A 72 -2.08 -5.83 8.15
CA LEU A 72 -0.91 -6.08 8.99
C LEU A 72 -0.80 -7.57 9.36
N GLY A 73 -1.93 -8.23 9.62
CA GLY A 73 -1.96 -9.66 9.92
C GLY A 73 -1.47 -10.53 8.75
N ASP A 74 -1.78 -10.17 7.50
CA ASP A 74 -1.28 -10.88 6.32
C ASP A 74 0.21 -10.62 6.11
N LEU A 75 0.68 -9.39 6.31
CA LEU A 75 2.09 -9.04 6.20
C LEU A 75 2.94 -9.84 7.20
N GLU A 76 2.49 -9.93 8.45
CA GLU A 76 3.17 -10.71 9.48
C GLU A 76 3.17 -12.21 9.18
N ARG A 77 2.04 -12.74 8.74
CA ARG A 77 1.89 -14.17 8.43
C ARG A 77 2.72 -14.60 7.22
N LEU A 78 2.81 -13.75 6.18
CA LEU A 78 3.46 -14.12 4.92
C LEU A 78 4.96 -13.80 4.89
N PHE A 79 5.36 -12.68 5.47
CA PHE A 79 6.70 -12.12 5.30
C PHE A 79 7.51 -11.99 6.60
N ALA A 80 6.83 -11.88 7.77
CA ALA A 80 7.47 -11.76 9.09
C ALA A 80 8.64 -10.75 9.09
N PHE A 81 8.39 -9.53 8.62
CA PHE A 81 9.42 -8.50 8.47
C PHE A 81 10.25 -8.28 9.75
N PRO A 82 11.56 -7.94 9.64
CA PRO A 82 12.44 -7.74 10.79
C PRO A 82 11.89 -6.73 11.81
N ALA A 83 12.23 -6.92 13.09
CA ALA A 83 11.69 -6.09 14.19
C ALA A 83 12.07 -4.60 14.09
N GLY A 84 13.22 -4.27 13.47
CA GLY A 84 13.68 -2.89 13.26
C GLY A 84 12.96 -2.14 12.12
N VAL A 85 12.11 -2.84 11.35
CA VAL A 85 11.39 -2.26 10.22
C VAL A 85 10.00 -1.83 10.66
N HIS A 86 9.59 -0.61 10.35
CA HIS A 86 8.21 -0.16 10.52
C HIS A 86 7.32 -0.83 9.47
N VAL A 87 6.19 -1.42 9.86
CA VAL A 87 5.26 -2.08 8.92
C VAL A 87 3.92 -1.41 8.99
N ILE A 88 3.47 -0.91 7.84
CA ILE A 88 2.20 -0.21 7.66
C ILE A 88 1.35 -1.03 6.68
N GLY A 89 0.22 -1.53 7.17
CA GLY A 89 -0.76 -2.28 6.41
C GLY A 89 -1.99 -1.47 6.04
N SER A 90 -2.89 -2.10 5.26
CA SER A 90 -4.19 -1.53 4.86
C SER A 90 -4.09 -0.11 4.30
N HIS A 91 -3.11 0.11 3.39
CA HIS A 91 -2.79 1.40 2.75
C HIS A 91 -2.46 2.54 3.73
N GLY A 92 -2.08 2.25 4.97
CA GLY A 92 -1.73 3.28 5.94
C GLY A 92 -2.57 3.26 7.23
N LEU A 93 -3.60 2.41 7.30
CA LEU A 93 -4.48 2.36 8.46
C LEU A 93 -3.88 1.62 9.65
N GLU A 94 -3.04 0.63 9.41
CA GLU A 94 -2.48 -0.23 10.46
C GLU A 94 -0.98 -0.02 10.56
N LEU A 95 -0.46 0.30 11.73
CA LEU A 95 0.98 0.36 11.99
C LEU A 95 1.36 -0.69 13.03
N ARG A 96 2.42 -1.45 12.76
CA ARG A 96 2.98 -2.41 13.72
C ARG A 96 3.32 -1.73 15.05
N GLY A 97 2.80 -2.28 16.14
CA GLY A 97 3.04 -1.76 17.50
C GLY A 97 2.05 -0.71 17.99
N ASP A 98 1.14 -0.22 17.13
CA ASP A 98 0.01 0.59 17.57
C ASP A 98 -1.14 -0.32 18.04
N ASP A 99 -2.02 0.19 18.92
CA ASP A 99 -3.17 -0.55 19.48
C ASP A 99 -4.30 -0.87 18.46
N GLY A 100 -4.00 -0.73 17.16
CA GLY A 100 -4.93 -0.91 16.05
C GLY A 100 -5.62 0.40 15.64
N VAL A 101 -6.49 0.30 14.64
CA VAL A 101 -7.24 1.46 14.13
C VAL A 101 -8.37 1.78 15.09
N THR A 102 -8.33 2.96 15.70
CA THR A 102 -9.46 3.50 16.45
C THR A 102 -10.19 4.51 15.57
N LEU A 103 -11.45 4.22 15.22
CA LEU A 103 -12.31 5.15 14.52
C LEU A 103 -12.84 6.22 15.49
N GLY A 104 -12.88 7.47 15.05
CA GLY A 104 -13.60 8.52 15.73
C GLY A 104 -15.12 8.27 15.68
N ALA A 105 -15.91 9.00 16.48
CA ALA A 105 -17.36 8.78 16.55
C ALA A 105 -18.06 8.92 15.19
N ASP A 106 -17.69 9.92 14.39
CA ASP A 106 -18.26 10.16 13.06
C ASP A 106 -17.85 9.06 12.08
N GLU A 107 -16.56 8.63 12.12
CA GLU A 107 -16.06 7.54 11.29
C GLU A 107 -16.70 6.19 11.66
N GLN A 108 -16.94 5.93 12.96
CA GLN A 108 -17.64 4.72 13.39
C GLN A 108 -19.09 4.73 12.91
N TYR A 109 -19.76 5.87 12.96
CA TYR A 109 -21.11 6.02 12.43
C TYR A 109 -21.16 5.77 10.92
N THR A 110 -20.20 6.30 10.19
CA THR A 110 -20.04 6.04 8.75
C THR A 110 -19.78 4.56 8.48
N PHE A 111 -18.88 3.92 9.24
CA PHE A 111 -18.56 2.50 9.12
C PHE A 111 -19.78 1.61 9.32
N ASP A 112 -20.60 1.88 10.36
CA ASP A 112 -21.81 1.13 10.66
C ASP A 112 -22.82 1.19 9.50
N GLN A 113 -22.96 2.35 8.85
CA GLN A 113 -23.81 2.49 7.65
C GLN A 113 -23.25 1.70 6.46
N LEU A 114 -21.93 1.76 6.23
CA LEU A 114 -21.26 1.03 5.15
C LEU A 114 -21.35 -0.48 5.35
N GLU A 115 -21.24 -0.97 6.60
CA GLU A 115 -21.47 -2.37 6.94
C GLU A 115 -22.87 -2.83 6.54
N VAL A 116 -23.89 -2.07 6.89
CA VAL A 116 -25.30 -2.37 6.53
C VAL A 116 -25.47 -2.41 5.01
N LEU A 117 -24.87 -1.47 4.27
CA LEU A 117 -24.90 -1.46 2.81
C LEU A 117 -24.17 -2.66 2.23
N GLY A 118 -22.98 -2.99 2.74
CA GLY A 118 -22.20 -4.14 2.31
C GLY A 118 -22.95 -5.47 2.47
N ARG A 119 -23.58 -5.71 3.64
CA ARG A 119 -24.41 -6.90 3.89
C ARG A 119 -25.57 -7.02 2.89
N LYS A 120 -26.32 -5.93 2.67
CA LYS A 120 -27.40 -5.90 1.70
C LYS A 120 -26.93 -6.14 0.27
N THR A 121 -25.73 -5.67 -0.06
CA THR A 121 -25.13 -5.89 -1.37
C THR A 121 -24.77 -7.35 -1.57
N VAL A 122 -24.19 -8.02 -0.56
CA VAL A 122 -23.92 -9.46 -0.61
C VAL A 122 -25.23 -10.26 -0.81
N GLU A 123 -26.29 -9.92 -0.08
CA GLU A 123 -27.61 -10.55 -0.26
C GLU A 123 -28.14 -10.35 -1.70
N ALA A 124 -28.01 -9.14 -2.27
CA ALA A 124 -28.49 -8.82 -3.61
C ALA A 124 -27.62 -9.46 -4.72
N ALA A 125 -26.29 -9.58 -4.50
CA ALA A 125 -25.37 -10.22 -5.42
C ALA A 125 -25.51 -11.75 -5.45
N GLY A 126 -26.10 -12.35 -4.43
CA GLY A 126 -26.45 -13.78 -4.36
C GLY A 126 -25.30 -14.68 -3.96
N GLU A 127 -25.47 -15.97 -4.25
CA GLU A 127 -24.49 -17.03 -3.91
C GLU A 127 -23.13 -16.73 -4.52
N GLY A 128 -22.07 -16.93 -3.74
CA GLY A 128 -20.68 -16.66 -4.14
C GLY A 128 -20.20 -15.25 -3.82
N ALA A 129 -21.10 -14.33 -3.40
CA ALA A 129 -20.69 -13.03 -2.84
C ALA A 129 -20.42 -13.15 -1.34
N TRP A 130 -19.47 -12.36 -0.83
CA TRP A 130 -19.16 -12.32 0.59
C TRP A 130 -18.57 -10.97 1.01
N LEU A 131 -18.64 -10.67 2.31
CA LEU A 131 -18.18 -9.43 2.91
C LEU A 131 -16.90 -9.67 3.72
N GLU A 132 -15.84 -8.90 3.41
CA GLU A 132 -14.62 -8.81 4.21
C GLU A 132 -14.69 -7.57 5.10
N TYR A 133 -14.23 -7.71 6.33
CA TYR A 133 -14.08 -6.60 7.26
C TYR A 133 -12.64 -6.21 7.39
N LYS A 134 -12.38 -4.91 7.21
CA LYS A 134 -11.09 -4.28 7.49
C LYS A 134 -11.25 -3.24 8.60
N PRO A 135 -10.16 -2.73 9.18
CA PRO A 135 -10.23 -1.82 10.33
C PRO A 135 -11.08 -0.57 10.15
N ALA A 136 -11.16 -0.03 8.92
CA ALA A 136 -11.94 1.19 8.62
C ALA A 136 -12.76 1.06 7.33
N SER A 137 -12.94 -0.16 6.80
CA SER A 137 -13.69 -0.40 5.57
C SER A 137 -14.35 -1.78 5.57
N VAL A 138 -15.29 -1.96 4.66
CA VAL A 138 -15.85 -3.26 4.31
C VAL A 138 -15.68 -3.50 2.81
N VAL A 139 -15.33 -4.73 2.43
CA VAL A 139 -15.10 -5.10 1.03
C VAL A 139 -16.12 -6.14 0.60
N VAL A 140 -16.91 -5.82 -0.42
CA VAL A 140 -17.83 -6.77 -1.05
C VAL A 140 -17.11 -7.49 -2.17
N HIS A 141 -16.92 -8.79 -2.04
CA HIS A 141 -16.33 -9.67 -3.05
C HIS A 141 -17.42 -10.35 -3.86
N THR A 142 -17.30 -10.33 -5.20
CA THR A 142 -18.32 -10.88 -6.12
C THR A 142 -17.73 -11.80 -7.20
N ARG A 143 -16.45 -12.17 -7.07
CA ARG A 143 -15.77 -12.97 -8.11
C ARG A 143 -16.45 -14.34 -8.39
N ALA A 144 -17.04 -14.95 -7.37
CA ALA A 144 -17.71 -16.24 -7.47
C ALA A 144 -19.24 -16.11 -7.62
N ALA A 145 -19.78 -14.90 -7.65
CA ALA A 145 -21.22 -14.64 -7.80
C ALA A 145 -21.64 -14.54 -9.27
N ASP A 146 -22.93 -14.69 -9.54
CA ASP A 146 -23.50 -14.51 -10.88
C ASP A 146 -23.33 -13.03 -11.31
N PRO A 147 -22.62 -12.74 -12.42
CA PRO A 147 -22.40 -11.35 -12.87
C PRO A 147 -23.69 -10.57 -13.14
N SER A 148 -24.79 -11.25 -13.50
CA SER A 148 -26.08 -10.61 -13.77
C SER A 148 -26.74 -10.01 -12.51
N LEU A 149 -26.42 -10.54 -11.34
CA LEU A 149 -26.83 -10.04 -10.03
C LEU A 149 -25.76 -9.15 -9.40
N ALA A 150 -24.51 -9.58 -9.47
CA ALA A 150 -23.37 -8.92 -8.83
C ALA A 150 -23.10 -7.52 -9.38
N THR A 151 -23.10 -7.35 -10.71
CA THR A 151 -22.80 -6.06 -11.34
C THR A 151 -23.80 -4.96 -10.90
N PRO A 152 -25.14 -5.13 -11.06
CA PRO A 152 -26.07 -4.10 -10.60
C PRO A 152 -26.03 -3.87 -9.10
N ALA A 153 -25.73 -4.90 -8.28
CA ALA A 153 -25.62 -4.75 -6.83
C ALA A 153 -24.40 -3.89 -6.44
N THR A 154 -23.23 -4.14 -7.04
CA THR A 154 -22.00 -3.36 -6.78
C THR A 154 -22.10 -1.93 -7.30
N GLU A 155 -22.74 -1.71 -8.46
CA GLU A 155 -23.02 -0.36 -8.95
C GLU A 155 -24.00 0.41 -8.04
N ALA A 156 -25.04 -0.27 -7.53
CA ALA A 156 -25.99 0.35 -6.62
C ALA A 156 -25.33 0.75 -5.29
N VAL A 157 -24.54 -0.14 -4.68
CA VAL A 157 -23.85 0.19 -3.42
C VAL A 157 -22.84 1.31 -3.60
N SER A 158 -22.13 1.37 -4.72
CA SER A 158 -21.19 2.45 -5.01
C SER A 158 -21.89 3.82 -5.02
N ARG A 159 -23.07 3.88 -5.67
CA ARG A 159 -23.89 5.11 -5.68
C ARG A 159 -24.45 5.47 -4.31
N LEU A 160 -24.91 4.49 -3.54
CA LEU A 160 -25.50 4.73 -2.22
C LEU A 160 -24.45 5.13 -1.18
N ALA A 161 -23.29 4.48 -1.18
CA ALA A 161 -22.19 4.80 -0.29
C ALA A 161 -21.63 6.21 -0.55
N ALA A 162 -21.57 6.64 -1.81
CA ALA A 162 -21.14 7.99 -2.17
C ALA A 162 -22.09 9.12 -1.64
N LEU A 163 -23.28 8.78 -1.14
CA LEU A 163 -24.21 9.72 -0.51
C LEU A 163 -24.02 9.82 1.01
N ILE A 164 -23.22 8.95 1.60
CA ILE A 164 -22.92 8.95 3.03
C ILE A 164 -21.75 9.92 3.27
N ASP A 165 -21.94 10.86 4.18
CA ASP A 165 -20.90 11.83 4.53
C ASP A 165 -19.67 11.13 5.12
N GLY A 166 -18.48 11.53 4.67
CA GLY A 166 -17.21 10.93 5.06
C GLY A 166 -16.89 9.57 4.42
N ALA A 167 -17.83 8.95 3.68
CA ALA A 167 -17.60 7.67 3.03
C ALA A 167 -16.82 7.82 1.71
N GLN A 168 -15.98 6.84 1.42
CA GLN A 168 -15.31 6.69 0.14
C GLN A 168 -15.60 5.32 -0.48
N VAL A 169 -15.50 5.24 -1.81
CA VAL A 169 -15.75 4.02 -2.57
C VAL A 169 -14.56 3.76 -3.47
N LYS A 170 -13.94 2.59 -3.34
CA LYS A 170 -12.87 2.12 -4.24
C LYS A 170 -13.40 0.92 -5.04
N PRO A 171 -13.74 1.10 -6.32
CA PRO A 171 -14.10 -0.02 -7.18
C PRO A 171 -12.85 -0.79 -7.60
N GLY A 172 -13.00 -2.13 -7.70
CA GLY A 172 -11.94 -3.02 -8.19
C GLY A 172 -12.50 -4.13 -9.08
N HIS A 173 -11.64 -5.05 -9.51
CA HIS A 173 -12.06 -6.15 -10.37
C HIS A 173 -12.79 -7.24 -9.58
N HIS A 174 -14.12 -7.29 -9.68
CA HIS A 174 -15.03 -8.14 -8.91
C HIS A 174 -15.01 -7.88 -7.40
N VAL A 175 -14.69 -6.64 -7.02
CA VAL A 175 -14.76 -6.17 -5.63
C VAL A 175 -15.22 -4.71 -5.61
N VAL A 176 -15.83 -4.30 -4.49
CA VAL A 176 -16.00 -2.89 -4.14
C VAL A 176 -15.67 -2.71 -2.67
N GLU A 177 -14.76 -1.79 -2.37
CA GLU A 177 -14.40 -1.41 -1.01
C GLU A 177 -15.11 -0.12 -0.63
N LEU A 178 -15.76 -0.14 0.54
CA LEU A 178 -16.51 0.97 1.14
C LEU A 178 -15.76 1.42 2.39
N LEU A 179 -15.20 2.63 2.38
CA LEU A 179 -14.27 3.10 3.41
C LEU A 179 -14.93 4.20 4.25
N ALA A 180 -14.83 4.09 5.56
CA ALA A 180 -15.20 5.11 6.54
C ALA A 180 -14.07 6.08 6.85
N ARG A 181 -12.82 5.70 6.54
CA ARG A 181 -11.63 6.54 6.61
C ARG A 181 -10.82 6.33 5.35
N SER A 182 -10.39 7.42 4.73
CA SER A 182 -9.39 7.35 3.67
C SER A 182 -8.07 6.88 4.25
N ALA A 183 -7.41 6.00 3.53
CA ALA A 183 -6.04 5.63 3.81
C ALA A 183 -5.19 5.92 2.57
N SER A 184 -4.08 6.59 2.76
CA SER A 184 -3.11 6.89 1.72
C SER A 184 -1.73 6.44 2.18
N LYS A 185 -1.05 5.64 1.33
CA LYS A 185 0.35 5.26 1.58
C LYS A 185 1.22 6.50 1.76
N GLY A 186 1.01 7.53 0.95
CA GLY A 186 1.79 8.77 1.01
C GLY A 186 1.57 9.54 2.31
N GLU A 187 0.32 9.76 2.72
CA GLU A 187 0.03 10.44 4.00
C GLU A 187 0.63 9.69 5.19
N SER A 188 0.55 8.35 5.16
CA SER A 188 1.10 7.51 6.24
C SER A 188 2.63 7.52 6.26
N LEU A 189 3.27 7.54 5.09
CA LEU A 189 4.72 7.68 4.96
C LEU A 189 5.19 9.05 5.50
N LEU A 190 4.52 10.13 5.12
CA LEU A 190 4.80 11.49 5.62
C LEU A 190 4.59 11.59 7.14
N ALA A 191 3.51 11.04 7.66
CA ALA A 191 3.23 11.02 9.10
C ALA A 191 4.29 10.23 9.88
N LEU A 192 4.73 9.08 9.34
CA LEU A 192 5.81 8.30 9.95
C LEU A 192 7.14 9.07 9.92
N ALA A 193 7.48 9.69 8.80
CA ALA A 193 8.70 10.49 8.65
C ALA A 193 8.73 11.65 9.66
N HIS A 194 7.62 12.37 9.80
CA HIS A 194 7.48 13.44 10.81
C HIS A 194 7.63 12.90 12.24
N ARG A 195 7.02 11.74 12.54
CA ARG A 195 7.12 11.10 13.87
C ARG A 195 8.56 10.68 14.22
N LEU A 196 9.33 10.26 13.21
CA LEU A 196 10.72 9.80 13.36
C LEU A 196 11.74 10.91 13.18
N ASP A 197 11.31 12.14 12.83
CA ASP A 197 12.17 13.28 12.46
C ASP A 197 13.15 12.90 11.34
N ARG A 198 12.60 12.36 10.23
CA ARG A 198 13.37 11.86 9.07
C ARG A 198 13.05 12.63 7.80
N SER A 199 14.09 13.07 7.09
CA SER A 199 14.07 13.70 5.77
C SER A 199 15.45 13.57 5.12
N PRO A 200 15.55 13.34 3.79
CA PRO A 200 14.45 13.18 2.83
C PRO A 200 13.74 11.82 2.93
N LEU A 201 12.61 11.70 2.22
CA LEU A 201 11.96 10.41 1.98
C LEU A 201 12.59 9.73 0.76
N VAL A 202 12.71 8.41 0.83
CA VAL A 202 13.03 7.56 -0.32
C VAL A 202 11.90 6.53 -0.41
N PHE A 203 11.11 6.51 -1.49
CA PHE A 203 9.98 5.60 -1.60
C PHE A 203 9.98 4.82 -2.92
N PHE A 204 9.79 3.50 -2.81
CA PHE A 204 9.73 2.54 -3.91
C PHE A 204 8.32 1.98 -4.04
N GLY A 205 7.73 2.10 -5.24
CA GLY A 205 6.37 1.65 -5.52
C GLY A 205 6.19 1.22 -6.97
N ASP A 206 5.14 0.43 -7.25
CA ASP A 206 4.86 -0.12 -8.59
C ASP A 206 3.43 0.10 -9.08
N ASP A 207 2.50 0.53 -8.23
CA ASP A 207 1.09 0.64 -8.56
C ASP A 207 0.53 2.09 -8.52
N VAL A 208 -0.78 2.22 -8.70
CA VAL A 208 -1.49 3.52 -8.70
C VAL A 208 -1.51 4.16 -7.31
N THR A 209 -1.56 3.36 -6.25
CA THR A 209 -1.57 3.90 -4.88
C THR A 209 -0.20 4.44 -4.47
N ASP A 210 0.85 3.99 -5.13
CA ASP A 210 2.20 4.53 -4.98
C ASP A 210 2.40 5.82 -5.77
N GLU A 211 1.75 5.95 -6.94
CA GLU A 211 1.73 7.23 -7.67
C GLU A 211 1.11 8.35 -6.82
N ASP A 212 0.00 8.06 -6.11
CA ASP A 212 -0.59 8.99 -5.15
C ASP A 212 0.42 9.41 -4.06
N ALA A 213 1.28 8.48 -3.63
CA ALA A 213 2.34 8.79 -2.68
C ALA A 213 3.47 9.63 -3.31
N PHE A 214 3.88 9.30 -4.54
CA PHE A 214 4.90 10.08 -5.26
C PHE A 214 4.46 11.54 -5.50
N GLU A 215 3.16 11.77 -5.75
CA GLU A 215 2.61 13.13 -5.92
C GLU A 215 2.70 14.00 -4.65
N LEU A 216 2.72 13.38 -3.46
CA LEU A 216 2.84 14.07 -2.16
C LEU A 216 4.30 14.35 -1.77
N MET A 217 5.28 13.71 -2.43
CA MET A 217 6.70 13.87 -2.13
C MET A 217 7.22 15.21 -2.66
N SER A 218 8.18 15.77 -1.93
CA SER A 218 8.85 17.03 -2.29
C SER A 218 9.96 16.82 -3.34
N GLU A 219 10.52 17.93 -3.86
CA GLU A 219 11.65 17.88 -4.81
C GLU A 219 12.94 17.32 -4.17
N ASP A 220 13.08 17.40 -2.85
CA ASP A 220 14.22 16.87 -2.10
C ASP A 220 14.11 15.36 -1.84
N ASP A 221 12.90 14.81 -1.98
CA ASP A 221 12.64 13.39 -1.79
C ASP A 221 13.01 12.57 -3.04
N ILE A 222 13.18 11.27 -2.86
CA ILE A 222 13.54 10.34 -3.93
C ILE A 222 12.42 9.32 -4.14
N SER A 223 11.64 9.53 -5.20
CA SER A 223 10.59 8.61 -5.64
C SER A 223 11.13 7.67 -6.72
N VAL A 224 10.89 6.37 -6.55
CA VAL A 224 11.40 5.32 -7.43
C VAL A 224 10.25 4.42 -7.88
N ARG A 225 9.91 4.50 -9.16
CA ARG A 225 9.01 3.55 -9.80
C ARG A 225 9.73 2.22 -10.00
N VAL A 226 9.12 1.12 -9.60
CA VAL A 226 9.58 -0.24 -9.88
C VAL A 226 8.75 -0.81 -11.02
N GLY A 227 9.42 -1.34 -12.06
CA GLY A 227 8.77 -1.89 -13.25
C GLY A 227 8.29 -0.82 -14.25
N ASP A 228 7.52 -1.28 -15.24
CA ASP A 228 7.03 -0.49 -16.36
C ASP A 228 5.81 0.38 -16.00
N GLY A 229 5.36 1.16 -16.97
CA GLY A 229 4.18 2.01 -16.87
C GLY A 229 4.51 3.50 -16.77
N SER A 230 3.46 4.34 -16.89
CA SER A 230 3.57 5.78 -16.67
C SER A 230 3.76 6.08 -15.19
N THR A 231 4.57 7.10 -14.88
CA THR A 231 4.85 7.47 -13.49
C THR A 231 5.19 8.95 -13.36
N VAL A 232 4.89 9.52 -12.19
CA VAL A 232 5.41 10.82 -11.76
C VAL A 232 6.70 10.68 -10.91
N ALA A 233 7.14 9.45 -10.62
CA ALA A 233 8.37 9.20 -9.91
C ALA A 233 9.59 9.73 -10.67
N ARG A 234 10.59 10.19 -9.93
CA ARG A 234 11.83 10.74 -10.48
C ARG A 234 12.74 9.68 -11.10
N TYR A 235 12.79 8.51 -10.50
CA TYR A 235 13.65 7.39 -10.91
C TYR A 235 12.83 6.15 -11.26
N ARG A 236 13.46 5.23 -12.00
CA ARG A 236 12.89 3.91 -12.35
C ARG A 236 13.92 2.81 -12.17
N LEU A 237 13.50 1.71 -11.51
CA LEU A 237 14.15 0.39 -11.50
C LEU A 237 13.33 -0.62 -12.32
N GLY A 238 13.98 -1.67 -12.82
CA GLY A 238 13.35 -2.64 -13.70
C GLY A 238 12.34 -3.56 -13.03
N GLY A 239 12.55 -3.96 -11.77
CA GLY A 239 11.64 -4.88 -11.08
C GLY A 239 12.13 -5.30 -9.69
N PRO A 240 11.44 -6.26 -9.03
CA PRO A 240 11.80 -6.74 -7.70
C PRO A 240 13.22 -7.28 -7.56
N ASP A 241 13.76 -7.90 -8.61
CA ASP A 241 15.15 -8.40 -8.61
C ASP A 241 16.17 -7.26 -8.55
N ASP A 242 15.89 -6.13 -9.22
CA ASP A 242 16.74 -4.95 -9.14
C ASP A 242 16.64 -4.29 -7.77
N VAL A 243 15.46 -4.31 -7.13
CA VAL A 243 15.30 -3.83 -5.74
C VAL A 243 16.07 -4.72 -4.77
N ALA A 244 16.05 -6.04 -4.95
CA ALA A 244 16.85 -6.96 -4.14
C ALA A 244 18.36 -6.70 -4.31
N ALA A 245 18.83 -6.52 -5.55
CA ALA A 245 20.21 -6.18 -5.85
C ALA A 245 20.62 -4.82 -5.25
N LEU A 246 19.74 -3.81 -5.31
CA LEU A 246 19.95 -2.52 -4.66
C LEU A 246 20.09 -2.68 -3.15
N LEU A 247 19.17 -3.40 -2.50
CA LEU A 247 19.20 -3.65 -1.06
C LEU A 247 20.49 -4.35 -0.62
N GLU A 248 21.01 -5.29 -1.41
CA GLU A 248 22.30 -5.93 -1.17
C GLU A 248 23.46 -4.94 -1.25
N GLN A 249 23.43 -3.99 -2.21
CA GLN A 249 24.43 -2.94 -2.34
C GLN A 249 24.41 -1.92 -1.19
N LEU A 250 23.25 -1.70 -0.57
CA LEU A 250 23.07 -0.76 0.54
C LEU A 250 23.53 -1.33 1.89
N THR A 251 23.70 -2.65 2.02
CA THR A 251 23.97 -3.35 3.29
C THR A 251 25.36 -3.98 3.33
#